data_16af976dd9d765d2982abb802a047b60
#
_entry.id   16af976dd9d765d2982abb802a047b60
#
_cell.length_a   1.000
_cell.length_b   1.000
_cell.length_c   1.000
_cell.angle_alpha   90.00
_cell.angle_beta   90.00
_cell.angle_gamma   90.00
#
_symmetry.space_group_name_H-M   'P 1'
#
loop_
_entity.id
_entity.type
_entity.pdbx_description
1 polymer ?
#
loop_
_entity_poly.entity_id
_entity_poly.type
_entity_poly.pdbx_seq_one_letter_code
_entity_poly.pdbx_strand_id
1 'polypeptide(L)'
;MNKILKPINILCFVCLSLLSKQAHAADTAVLRIGFLLPIYNDSNSSQSQKAIGQAALDYYSGVKIALSRLQTLGLHVRVFTWDLNLKNDSTLIDITKSKAFQTLDVLVGPIDQKSTNTIASHLQYTDFLWISPLKQLNLPNTVNSLNFFADDMYRIRGLIGDLRIKYPNHDWCLVTPKEQNERVAVWINELQKAGISYKKVIYSNNKISPKPPRKEEVLLINAGTNNFSKLSQYKAIARKYDSYIVGDLEWYQNVMSIDEVDEKRIIYPQINMIYGLDSLTESFTKEFVDSSLAEPSKFAFIGYDQLNYIGLNFLALGHDFYHHFPKGEHTGLINNIQITKATDNQWVNTGMRLNQLEFIEVREIENEENSEQDKN
;
A
#
# COMPACT_ATOMS: atom_id res chain seq x y z
N MET A 1 9.09 -23.60 64.59
CA MET A 1 9.41 -23.57 63.12
C MET A 1 8.32 -22.78 62.35
N ASN A 2 8.50 -21.49 62.29
CA ASN A 2 7.55 -20.62 61.57
C ASN A 2 8.02 -20.45 60.09
N LYS A 3 7.27 -21.00 59.14
CA LYS A 3 7.50 -20.77 57.73
C LYS A 3 6.92 -19.41 57.34
N ILE A 4 7.80 -18.44 57.08
CA ILE A 4 7.47 -17.15 56.49
C ILE A 4 7.09 -17.40 55.00
N LEU A 5 5.81 -17.29 54.70
CA LEU A 5 5.30 -17.27 53.29
C LEU A 5 5.78 -15.99 52.61
N LYS A 6 6.51 -16.14 51.50
CA LYS A 6 7.11 -15.06 50.74
C LYS A 6 6.02 -14.17 50.11
N PRO A 7 6.14 -12.83 50.15
CA PRO A 7 5.11 -11.88 49.61
C PRO A 7 4.99 -11.85 48.09
N ILE A 8 5.76 -12.63 47.35
CA ILE A 8 5.81 -12.63 45.89
C ILE A 8 4.52 -13.19 45.25
N ASN A 9 3.83 -14.11 45.91
CA ASN A 9 2.61 -14.74 45.36
C ASN A 9 1.36 -13.86 45.43
N ILE A 10 1.33 -12.84 46.28
CA ILE A 10 0.16 -11.96 46.42
C ILE A 10 0.17 -10.88 45.35
N LEU A 11 1.35 -10.42 44.89
CA LEU A 11 1.47 -9.40 43.86
C LEU A 11 1.04 -9.93 42.47
N CYS A 12 1.37 -11.20 42.14
CA CYS A 12 0.92 -11.83 40.89
C CYS A 12 -0.59 -12.03 40.85
N PHE A 13 -1.26 -12.34 41.96
CA PHE A 13 -2.72 -12.53 41.98
C PHE A 13 -3.49 -11.22 41.81
N VAL A 14 -2.96 -10.11 42.33
CA VAL A 14 -3.56 -8.78 42.18
C VAL A 14 -3.37 -8.28 40.74
N CYS A 15 -2.24 -8.51 40.08
CA CYS A 15 -2.03 -8.18 38.68
C CYS A 15 -2.92 -9.00 37.72
N LEU A 16 -3.13 -10.30 38.00
CA LEU A 16 -4.06 -11.12 37.19
C LEU A 16 -5.52 -10.68 37.37
N SER A 17 -5.93 -10.24 38.56
CA SER A 17 -7.29 -9.77 38.82
C SER A 17 -7.58 -8.38 38.22
N LEU A 18 -6.56 -7.55 37.99
CA LEU A 18 -6.66 -6.26 37.30
C LEU A 18 -6.73 -6.45 35.79
N LEU A 19 -6.03 -7.43 35.22
CA LEU A 19 -6.10 -7.78 33.81
C LEU A 19 -7.45 -8.42 33.44
N SER A 20 -8.09 -9.17 34.36
CA SER A 20 -9.41 -9.76 34.13
C SER A 20 -10.55 -8.75 34.20
N LYS A 21 -10.37 -7.59 34.85
CA LYS A 21 -11.40 -6.53 34.90
C LYS A 21 -11.42 -5.65 33.65
N GLN A 22 -10.34 -5.59 32.87
CA GLN A 22 -10.35 -4.90 31.58
C GLN A 22 -10.95 -5.74 30.43
N ALA A 23 -11.09 -7.04 30.59
CA ALA A 23 -11.69 -7.93 29.59
C ALA A 23 -13.24 -7.97 29.62
N HIS A 24 -13.92 -7.23 30.51
CA HIS A 24 -15.38 -7.34 30.69
C HIS A 24 -16.18 -6.08 30.30
N ALA A 25 -15.62 -5.17 29.54
CA ALA A 25 -16.36 -4.02 28.99
C ALA A 25 -15.98 -3.73 27.53
N ALA A 26 -15.73 -4.74 26.76
CA ALA A 26 -15.89 -4.61 25.33
C ALA A 26 -17.40 -4.67 25.05
N ASP A 27 -18.09 -3.54 25.27
CA ASP A 27 -19.31 -3.26 24.54
C ASP A 27 -18.99 -3.57 23.08
N THR A 28 -19.73 -4.50 22.45
CA THR A 28 -19.43 -5.02 21.13
C THR A 28 -19.59 -3.89 20.12
N ALA A 29 -18.57 -3.05 20.01
CA ALA A 29 -18.57 -1.94 19.08
C ALA A 29 -18.78 -2.49 17.66
N VAL A 30 -19.78 -1.98 16.98
CA VAL A 30 -20.14 -2.41 15.62
C VAL A 30 -19.55 -1.43 14.63
N LEU A 31 -18.61 -1.87 13.81
CA LEU A 31 -18.07 -1.08 12.71
C LEU A 31 -19.10 -0.96 11.58
N ARG A 32 -19.51 0.26 11.24
CA ARG A 32 -20.47 0.56 10.18
C ARG A 32 -19.74 1.08 8.96
N ILE A 33 -19.73 0.30 7.89
CA ILE A 33 -19.00 0.62 6.66
C ILE A 33 -19.98 0.82 5.51
N GLY A 34 -19.83 1.95 4.81
CA GLY A 34 -20.52 2.23 3.56
C GLY A 34 -19.62 2.08 2.35
N PHE A 35 -20.05 1.35 1.35
CA PHE A 35 -19.34 1.22 0.05
C PHE A 35 -20.13 1.94 -1.03
N LEU A 36 -19.48 2.91 -1.66
CA LEU A 36 -19.97 3.62 -2.84
C LEU A 36 -19.12 3.20 -4.04
N LEU A 37 -19.53 2.15 -4.72
CA LEU A 37 -18.74 1.54 -5.80
C LEU A 37 -19.58 1.45 -7.10
N PRO A 38 -19.00 1.74 -8.28
CA PRO A 38 -19.68 1.61 -9.54
C PRO A 38 -19.70 0.15 -9.99
N ILE A 39 -20.89 -0.45 -9.98
CA ILE A 39 -21.11 -1.80 -10.49
C ILE A 39 -21.86 -1.69 -11.80
N TYR A 40 -21.13 -1.44 -12.89
CA TYR A 40 -21.72 -1.31 -14.24
C TYR A 40 -22.19 -2.65 -14.80
N ASN A 41 -23.33 -3.12 -14.37
CA ASN A 41 -23.91 -4.37 -14.86
C ASN A 41 -24.99 -4.15 -15.95
N ASP A 42 -24.98 -3.00 -16.65
CA ASP A 42 -25.91 -2.70 -17.74
C ASP A 42 -25.33 -3.18 -19.07
N SER A 43 -26.19 -3.81 -19.89
CA SER A 43 -25.81 -4.23 -21.27
C SER A 43 -25.32 -3.06 -22.14
N ASN A 44 -25.80 -1.85 -21.86
CA ASN A 44 -25.42 -0.61 -22.56
C ASN A 44 -24.13 0.04 -22.05
N SER A 45 -23.48 -0.53 -21.03
CA SER A 45 -22.23 0.02 -20.52
C SER A 45 -21.08 -0.14 -21.52
N SER A 46 -20.26 0.90 -21.66
CA SER A 46 -19.06 0.86 -22.49
C SER A 46 -18.04 -0.15 -21.93
N GLN A 47 -17.11 -0.59 -22.76
CA GLN A 47 -16.07 -1.53 -22.31
C GLN A 47 -15.23 -0.97 -21.15
N SER A 48 -14.93 0.34 -21.15
CA SER A 48 -14.24 1.00 -20.04
C SER A 48 -15.07 1.00 -18.76
N GLN A 49 -16.38 1.23 -18.83
CA GLN A 49 -17.26 1.15 -17.68
C GLN A 49 -17.34 -0.28 -17.13
N LYS A 50 -17.44 -1.29 -17.99
CA LYS A 50 -17.41 -2.70 -17.58
C LYS A 50 -16.11 -3.06 -16.87
N ALA A 51 -14.96 -2.58 -17.38
CA ALA A 51 -13.66 -2.80 -16.74
C ALA A 51 -13.59 -2.15 -15.35
N ILE A 52 -14.12 -0.94 -15.19
CA ILE A 52 -14.21 -0.26 -13.88
C ILE A 52 -15.16 -1.03 -12.94
N GLY A 53 -16.31 -1.48 -13.43
CA GLY A 53 -17.25 -2.28 -12.65
C GLY A 53 -16.65 -3.61 -12.18
N GLN A 54 -15.90 -4.29 -13.06
CA GLN A 54 -15.20 -5.51 -12.69
C GLN A 54 -14.13 -5.26 -11.61
N ALA A 55 -13.35 -4.18 -11.75
CA ALA A 55 -12.37 -3.79 -10.73
C ALA A 55 -13.03 -3.50 -9.37
N ALA A 56 -14.21 -2.85 -9.38
CA ALA A 56 -14.97 -2.58 -8.17
C ALA A 56 -15.54 -3.86 -7.53
N LEU A 57 -16.02 -4.80 -8.34
CA LEU A 57 -16.51 -6.11 -7.88
C LEU A 57 -15.38 -6.95 -7.29
N ASP A 58 -14.23 -6.99 -7.95
CA ASP A 58 -13.05 -7.69 -7.45
C ASP A 58 -12.58 -7.10 -6.13
N TYR A 59 -12.48 -5.77 -6.05
CA TYR A 59 -12.19 -5.06 -4.81
C TYR A 59 -13.13 -5.47 -3.68
N TYR A 60 -14.44 -5.41 -3.93
CA TYR A 60 -15.44 -5.76 -2.93
C TYR A 60 -15.40 -7.25 -2.55
N SER A 61 -15.03 -8.13 -3.46
CA SER A 61 -14.83 -9.55 -3.15
C SER A 61 -13.66 -9.78 -2.22
N GLY A 62 -12.54 -9.06 -2.42
CA GLY A 62 -11.42 -9.06 -1.46
C GLY A 62 -11.81 -8.49 -0.10
N VAL A 63 -12.60 -7.43 -0.08
CA VAL A 63 -13.18 -6.88 1.15
C VAL A 63 -13.99 -7.93 1.93
N LYS A 64 -14.83 -8.70 1.25
CA LYS A 64 -15.65 -9.74 1.91
C LYS A 64 -14.77 -10.80 2.61
N ILE A 65 -13.67 -11.22 1.98
CA ILE A 65 -12.73 -12.17 2.59
C ILE A 65 -12.07 -11.55 3.82
N ALA A 66 -11.61 -10.30 3.74
CA ALA A 66 -11.04 -9.60 4.90
C ALA A 66 -12.05 -9.52 6.06
N LEU A 67 -13.28 -9.10 5.79
CA LEU A 67 -14.33 -9.00 6.80
C LEU A 67 -14.67 -10.36 7.41
N SER A 68 -14.74 -11.43 6.61
CA SER A 68 -14.97 -12.79 7.09
C SER A 68 -13.88 -13.22 8.08
N ARG A 69 -12.60 -12.99 7.75
CA ARG A 69 -11.47 -13.29 8.64
C ARG A 69 -11.48 -12.44 9.91
N LEU A 70 -11.79 -11.15 9.79
CA LEU A 70 -11.88 -10.25 10.94
C LEU A 70 -13.04 -10.61 11.88
N GLN A 71 -14.16 -11.13 11.36
CA GLN A 71 -15.25 -11.65 12.17
C GLN A 71 -14.81 -12.83 13.03
N THR A 72 -13.90 -13.69 12.56
CA THR A 72 -13.33 -14.77 13.39
C THR A 72 -12.47 -14.24 14.52
N LEU A 73 -11.97 -13.00 14.41
CA LEU A 73 -11.22 -12.28 15.45
C LEU A 73 -12.14 -11.45 16.37
N GLY A 74 -13.48 -11.53 16.18
CA GLY A 74 -14.44 -10.83 17.01
C GLY A 74 -14.92 -9.48 16.47
N LEU A 75 -14.63 -9.12 15.22
CA LEU A 75 -15.16 -7.91 14.60
C LEU A 75 -16.66 -8.06 14.37
N HIS A 76 -17.44 -7.15 14.94
CA HIS A 76 -18.84 -6.96 14.58
C HIS A 76 -18.94 -5.86 13.53
N VAL A 77 -19.51 -6.19 12.36
CA VAL A 77 -19.58 -5.25 11.23
C VAL A 77 -20.98 -5.15 10.67
N ARG A 78 -21.39 -3.95 10.28
CA ARG A 78 -22.58 -3.68 9.47
C ARG A 78 -22.17 -3.00 8.19
N VAL A 79 -22.48 -3.63 7.06
CA VAL A 79 -22.10 -3.16 5.73
C VAL A 79 -23.31 -2.59 5.01
N PHE A 80 -23.12 -1.42 4.40
CA PHE A 80 -24.04 -0.79 3.48
C PHE A 80 -23.38 -0.67 2.12
N THR A 81 -24.06 -1.05 1.06
CA THR A 81 -23.53 -0.96 -0.30
C THR A 81 -24.47 -0.17 -1.18
N TRP A 82 -23.94 0.78 -1.93
CA TRP A 82 -24.68 1.55 -2.91
C TRP A 82 -23.95 1.45 -4.25
N ASP A 83 -24.73 1.07 -5.27
CA ASP A 83 -24.22 1.05 -6.64
C ASP A 83 -24.24 2.47 -7.22
N LEU A 84 -23.06 2.95 -7.58
CA LEU A 84 -22.89 4.23 -8.25
C LEU A 84 -23.09 4.09 -9.76
N ASN A 85 -24.32 4.04 -10.19
CA ASN A 85 -24.60 4.31 -11.59
C ASN A 85 -24.35 5.81 -11.82
N LEU A 86 -23.15 6.16 -12.32
CA LEU A 86 -22.60 7.52 -12.43
C LEU A 86 -23.45 8.51 -13.26
N LYS A 87 -24.66 8.12 -13.68
CA LYS A 87 -25.52 8.94 -14.51
C LYS A 87 -26.44 9.89 -13.72
N ASN A 88 -26.54 9.78 -12.39
CA ASN A 88 -27.54 10.53 -11.65
C ASN A 88 -27.01 11.10 -10.33
N ASP A 89 -26.68 12.38 -10.31
CA ASP A 89 -26.21 13.10 -9.11
C ASP A 89 -27.29 13.14 -8.00
N SER A 90 -28.60 13.06 -8.34
CA SER A 90 -29.68 13.06 -7.35
C SER A 90 -29.64 11.84 -6.43
N THR A 91 -29.29 10.68 -6.95
CA THR A 91 -29.14 9.45 -6.15
C THR A 91 -28.05 9.59 -5.09
N LEU A 92 -26.92 10.23 -5.41
CA LEU A 92 -25.85 10.51 -4.46
C LEU A 92 -26.32 11.41 -3.32
N ILE A 93 -27.07 12.45 -3.65
CA ILE A 93 -27.65 13.37 -2.67
C ILE A 93 -28.64 12.64 -1.74
N ASP A 94 -29.45 11.76 -2.26
CA ASP A 94 -30.40 10.97 -1.46
C ASP A 94 -29.68 9.98 -0.54
N ILE A 95 -28.57 9.36 -1.02
CA ILE A 95 -27.73 8.51 -0.20
C ILE A 95 -27.16 9.29 0.98
N THR A 96 -26.62 10.50 0.78
CA THR A 96 -26.03 11.30 1.88
C THR A 96 -27.05 11.69 2.95
N LYS A 97 -28.33 11.82 2.58
CA LYS A 97 -29.43 12.13 3.50
C LYS A 97 -29.98 10.90 4.23
N SER A 98 -29.61 9.71 3.79
CA SER A 98 -30.14 8.47 4.38
C SER A 98 -29.62 8.27 5.82
N LYS A 99 -30.46 7.69 6.69
CA LYS A 99 -30.06 7.35 8.06
C LYS A 99 -28.86 6.38 8.07
N ALA A 100 -28.78 5.48 7.09
CA ALA A 100 -27.67 4.55 6.96
C ALA A 100 -26.34 5.30 6.77
N PHE A 101 -26.32 6.29 5.87
CA PHE A 101 -25.12 7.09 5.62
C PHE A 101 -24.70 7.93 6.85
N GLN A 102 -25.68 8.52 7.54
CA GLN A 102 -25.43 9.37 8.71
C GLN A 102 -24.90 8.62 9.94
N THR A 103 -24.90 7.29 9.91
CA THR A 103 -24.40 6.45 11.01
C THR A 103 -23.11 5.72 10.68
N LEU A 104 -22.46 6.02 9.56
CA LEU A 104 -21.23 5.37 9.15
C LEU A 104 -20.06 5.73 10.07
N ASP A 105 -19.21 4.75 10.31
CA ASP A 105 -17.87 4.94 10.87
C ASP A 105 -16.81 5.05 9.76
N VAL A 106 -17.08 4.39 8.61
CA VAL A 106 -16.17 4.38 7.44
C VAL A 106 -16.99 4.51 6.15
N LEU A 107 -16.56 5.38 5.25
CA LEU A 107 -17.05 5.48 3.89
C LEU A 107 -15.93 5.09 2.91
N VAL A 108 -16.16 4.10 2.08
CA VAL A 108 -15.22 3.63 1.04
C VAL A 108 -15.76 4.01 -0.34
N GLY A 109 -15.00 4.79 -1.08
CA GLY A 109 -15.44 5.38 -2.34
C GLY A 109 -16.11 6.73 -2.18
N PRO A 110 -16.60 7.33 -3.26
CA PRO A 110 -16.57 6.83 -4.65
C PRO A 110 -15.15 6.71 -5.23
N ILE A 111 -15.06 6.30 -6.49
CA ILE A 111 -13.76 6.15 -7.18
C ILE A 111 -13.49 7.26 -8.21
N ASP A 112 -14.34 8.27 -8.27
CA ASP A 112 -14.18 9.39 -9.18
C ASP A 112 -14.38 10.75 -8.48
N GLN A 113 -13.71 11.79 -9.01
CA GLN A 113 -13.70 13.10 -8.37
C GLN A 113 -15.05 13.82 -8.46
N LYS A 114 -15.83 13.60 -9.54
CA LYS A 114 -17.14 14.24 -9.70
C LYS A 114 -18.09 13.79 -8.60
N SER A 115 -18.24 12.48 -8.43
CA SER A 115 -19.06 11.91 -7.36
C SER A 115 -18.58 12.32 -5.98
N THR A 116 -17.26 12.36 -5.76
CA THR A 116 -16.64 12.87 -4.53
C THR A 116 -17.07 14.30 -4.23
N ASN A 117 -17.00 15.19 -5.21
CA ASN A 117 -17.39 16.59 -5.06
C ASN A 117 -18.91 16.74 -4.77
N THR A 118 -19.75 15.94 -5.46
CA THR A 118 -21.19 15.93 -5.23
C THR A 118 -21.53 15.52 -3.79
N ILE A 119 -20.91 14.45 -3.29
CA ILE A 119 -21.08 14.02 -1.90
C ILE A 119 -20.60 15.11 -0.94
N ALA A 120 -19.37 15.60 -1.13
CA ALA A 120 -18.75 16.61 -0.26
C ALA A 120 -19.60 17.86 -0.09
N SER A 121 -20.26 18.32 -1.17
CA SER A 121 -21.13 19.52 -1.13
C SER A 121 -22.47 19.30 -0.41
N HIS A 122 -22.83 18.07 -0.11
CA HIS A 122 -24.12 17.71 0.55
C HIS A 122 -23.92 17.01 1.90
N LEU A 123 -22.67 16.91 2.41
CA LEU A 123 -22.41 16.31 3.70
C LEU A 123 -23.05 17.14 4.82
N GLN A 124 -23.88 16.48 5.62
CA GLN A 124 -24.44 17.02 6.87
C GLN A 124 -23.75 16.43 8.11
N TYR A 125 -23.07 15.29 7.93
CA TYR A 125 -22.36 14.54 8.95
C TYR A 125 -20.96 14.25 8.47
N THR A 126 -19.95 14.49 9.29
CA THR A 126 -18.54 14.43 8.92
C THR A 126 -17.70 13.57 9.87
N ASP A 127 -18.31 12.98 10.89
CA ASP A 127 -17.62 12.17 11.89
C ASP A 127 -17.52 10.71 11.45
N PHE A 128 -16.81 10.50 10.34
CA PHE A 128 -16.46 9.20 9.79
C PHE A 128 -15.10 9.28 9.07
N LEU A 129 -14.48 8.13 8.84
CA LEU A 129 -13.30 8.04 8.01
C LEU A 129 -13.69 7.86 6.54
N TRP A 130 -13.31 8.79 5.67
CA TRP A 130 -13.54 8.69 4.23
C TRP A 130 -12.32 8.10 3.52
N ILE A 131 -12.47 6.96 2.86
CA ILE A 131 -11.40 6.23 2.17
C ILE A 131 -11.53 6.37 0.66
N SER A 132 -10.42 6.77 0.00
CA SER A 132 -10.27 6.65 -1.45
C SER A 132 -9.68 5.27 -1.80
N PRO A 133 -10.47 4.33 -2.38
CA PRO A 133 -10.09 2.92 -2.41
C PRO A 133 -9.12 2.54 -3.52
N LEU A 134 -9.25 3.12 -4.72
CA LEU A 134 -8.55 2.63 -5.92
C LEU A 134 -7.61 3.64 -6.57
N LYS A 135 -7.69 4.89 -6.21
CA LYS A 135 -6.81 5.97 -6.69
C LYS A 135 -6.82 7.13 -5.71
N GLN A 136 -5.87 8.03 -5.82
CA GLN A 136 -5.89 9.28 -5.07
C GLN A 136 -7.04 10.16 -5.56
N LEU A 137 -7.82 10.70 -4.61
CA LEU A 137 -8.86 11.70 -4.83
C LEU A 137 -8.64 12.89 -3.90
N ASN A 138 -9.08 14.07 -4.34
CA ASN A 138 -9.12 15.25 -3.51
C ASN A 138 -10.35 15.15 -2.58
N LEU A 139 -10.14 14.62 -1.39
CA LEU A 139 -11.16 14.52 -0.36
C LEU A 139 -11.27 15.84 0.41
N PRO A 140 -12.45 16.20 0.91
CA PRO A 140 -12.62 17.49 1.62
C PRO A 140 -11.85 17.51 2.95
N ASN A 141 -11.23 18.64 3.26
CA ASN A 141 -10.48 18.82 4.51
C ASN A 141 -11.37 18.86 5.77
N THR A 142 -12.69 18.89 5.59
CA THR A 142 -13.67 18.94 6.68
C THR A 142 -14.00 17.58 7.28
N VAL A 143 -13.53 16.50 6.66
CA VAL A 143 -13.75 15.12 7.13
C VAL A 143 -12.40 14.42 7.33
N ASN A 144 -12.39 13.44 8.24
CA ASN A 144 -11.23 12.56 8.36
C ASN A 144 -11.13 11.68 7.12
N SER A 145 -10.00 11.71 6.46
CA SER A 145 -9.82 11.00 5.19
C SER A 145 -8.52 10.23 5.11
N LEU A 146 -8.56 9.09 4.41
CA LEU A 146 -7.40 8.24 4.16
C LEU A 146 -7.28 7.94 2.67
N ASN A 147 -6.19 8.41 2.07
CA ASN A 147 -5.77 8.00 0.75
C ASN A 147 -4.78 6.83 0.85
N PHE A 148 -5.18 5.65 0.41
CA PHE A 148 -4.26 4.51 0.32
C PHE A 148 -3.28 4.65 -0.86
N PHE A 149 -3.55 5.54 -1.80
CA PHE A 149 -2.70 5.88 -2.92
C PHE A 149 -2.16 7.29 -2.73
N ALA A 150 -0.98 7.40 -2.13
CA ALA A 150 -0.30 8.67 -1.95
C ALA A 150 0.12 9.28 -3.30
N ASP A 151 0.19 10.60 -3.37
CA ASP A 151 0.81 11.30 -4.49
C ASP A 151 2.34 11.11 -4.50
N ASP A 152 2.99 11.56 -5.58
CA ASP A 152 4.43 11.42 -5.76
C ASP A 152 5.23 12.03 -4.60
N MET A 153 4.76 13.11 -3.98
CA MET A 153 5.46 13.73 -2.85
C MET A 153 5.55 12.78 -1.66
N TYR A 154 4.43 12.17 -1.25
CA TYR A 154 4.40 11.25 -0.11
C TYR A 154 5.12 9.94 -0.42
N ARG A 155 4.99 9.45 -1.66
CA ARG A 155 5.72 8.26 -2.12
C ARG A 155 7.24 8.47 -2.10
N ILE A 156 7.71 9.61 -2.62
CA ILE A 156 9.13 9.98 -2.60
C ILE A 156 9.62 10.11 -1.16
N ARG A 157 8.83 10.71 -0.27
CA ARG A 157 9.15 10.82 1.15
C ARG A 157 9.30 9.45 1.81
N GLY A 158 8.37 8.52 1.57
CA GLY A 158 8.45 7.14 2.06
C GLY A 158 9.70 6.45 1.53
N LEU A 159 9.95 6.52 0.21
CA LEU A 159 11.14 5.94 -0.42
C LEU A 159 12.45 6.49 0.17
N ILE A 160 12.53 7.78 0.44
CA ILE A 160 13.69 8.39 1.11
C ILE A 160 13.89 7.80 2.50
N GLY A 161 12.79 7.64 3.26
CA GLY A 161 12.83 7.02 4.60
C GLY A 161 13.38 5.60 4.57
N ASP A 162 12.87 4.77 3.68
CA ASP A 162 13.27 3.36 3.55
C ASP A 162 14.71 3.22 3.06
N LEU A 163 15.12 4.01 2.06
CA LEU A 163 16.50 4.02 1.57
C LEU A 163 17.48 4.43 2.66
N ARG A 164 17.12 5.41 3.49
CA ARG A 164 17.95 5.86 4.61
C ARG A 164 18.17 4.76 5.66
N ILE A 165 17.14 3.97 5.93
CA ILE A 165 17.21 2.86 6.89
C ILE A 165 18.02 1.71 6.30
N LYS A 166 17.75 1.34 5.05
CA LYS A 166 18.35 0.17 4.40
C LYS A 166 19.78 0.41 3.92
N TYR A 167 20.11 1.65 3.56
CA TYR A 167 21.40 2.07 3.01
C TYR A 167 22.00 3.28 3.76
N PRO A 168 22.27 3.19 5.08
CA PRO A 168 22.61 4.34 5.93
C PRO A 168 23.95 4.99 5.59
N ASN A 169 24.88 4.24 4.99
CA ASN A 169 26.26 4.69 4.71
C ASN A 169 26.51 5.05 3.25
N HIS A 170 25.44 5.03 2.42
CA HIS A 170 25.59 5.29 0.98
C HIS A 170 25.58 6.78 0.67
N ASP A 171 26.43 7.19 -0.27
CA ASP A 171 26.39 8.52 -0.86
C ASP A 171 25.19 8.65 -1.81
N TRP A 172 24.44 9.73 -1.72
CA TRP A 172 23.25 9.96 -2.53
C TRP A 172 23.58 10.81 -3.75
N CYS A 173 23.28 10.31 -4.93
CA CYS A 173 23.40 11.03 -6.19
C CYS A 173 22.05 11.14 -6.90
N LEU A 174 21.54 12.35 -6.99
CA LEU A 174 20.27 12.62 -7.66
C LEU A 174 20.52 12.81 -9.17
N VAL A 175 20.08 11.85 -9.96
CA VAL A 175 20.19 11.88 -11.42
C VAL A 175 18.99 12.62 -12.01
N THR A 176 19.23 13.75 -12.66
CA THR A 176 18.19 14.61 -13.21
C THR A 176 18.36 14.80 -14.71
N PRO A 177 17.27 15.01 -15.48
CA PRO A 177 17.39 15.46 -16.86
C PRO A 177 17.99 16.86 -16.93
N LYS A 178 18.43 17.28 -18.13
CA LYS A 178 18.92 18.64 -18.35
C LYS A 178 17.87 19.70 -18.05
N GLU A 179 16.63 19.45 -18.48
CA GLU A 179 15.48 20.28 -18.17
C GLU A 179 14.80 19.74 -16.91
N GLN A 180 14.65 20.60 -15.91
CA GLN A 180 14.01 20.22 -14.65
C GLN A 180 12.50 20.15 -14.83
N ASN A 181 11.86 19.13 -14.23
CA ASN A 181 10.43 18.99 -14.15
C ASN A 181 9.96 19.06 -12.68
N GLU A 182 8.65 19.10 -12.48
CA GLU A 182 8.03 19.18 -11.15
C GLU A 182 8.49 18.04 -10.22
N ARG A 183 8.66 16.83 -10.75
CA ARG A 183 9.09 15.68 -9.97
C ARG A 183 10.51 15.83 -9.42
N VAL A 184 11.43 16.41 -10.19
CA VAL A 184 12.78 16.73 -9.69
C VAL A 184 12.71 17.73 -8.54
N ALA A 185 11.82 18.72 -8.63
CA ALA A 185 11.61 19.68 -7.56
C ALA A 185 11.07 19.02 -6.28
N VAL A 186 10.16 18.05 -6.42
CA VAL A 186 9.65 17.26 -5.29
C VAL A 186 10.78 16.47 -4.62
N TRP A 187 11.62 15.75 -5.40
CA TRP A 187 12.77 15.03 -4.86
C TRP A 187 13.71 15.95 -4.07
N ILE A 188 14.08 17.09 -4.65
CA ILE A 188 14.98 18.08 -4.01
C ILE A 188 14.39 18.54 -2.67
N ASN A 189 13.12 18.92 -2.67
CA ASN A 189 12.42 19.40 -1.49
C ASN A 189 12.36 18.36 -0.37
N GLU A 190 12.02 17.11 -0.71
CA GLU A 190 11.90 16.04 0.29
C GLU A 190 13.27 15.58 0.82
N LEU A 191 14.33 15.56 0.00
CA LEU A 191 15.70 15.32 0.46
C LEU A 191 16.18 16.42 1.44
N GLN A 192 15.88 17.68 1.12
CA GLN A 192 16.20 18.81 2.01
C GLN A 192 15.46 18.72 3.35
N LYS A 193 14.16 18.41 3.33
CA LYS A 193 13.38 18.18 4.57
C LYS A 193 13.90 17.02 5.40
N ALA A 194 14.38 15.98 4.76
CA ALA A 194 14.96 14.82 5.43
C ALA A 194 16.39 15.08 5.96
N GLY A 195 17.00 16.23 5.65
CA GLY A 195 18.37 16.58 6.02
C GLY A 195 19.42 15.71 5.32
N ILE A 196 19.10 15.17 4.13
CA ILE A 196 20.00 14.30 3.37
C ILE A 196 20.85 15.12 2.41
N SER A 197 22.16 14.99 2.56
CA SER A 197 23.11 15.54 1.61
C SER A 197 23.17 14.69 0.35
N TYR A 198 23.08 15.31 -0.80
CA TYR A 198 23.13 14.62 -2.09
C TYR A 198 23.96 15.39 -3.12
N LYS A 199 24.49 14.66 -4.10
CA LYS A 199 25.19 15.24 -5.26
C LYS A 199 24.22 15.22 -6.45
N LYS A 200 23.97 16.39 -7.03
CA LYS A 200 23.17 16.48 -8.26
C LYS A 200 24.04 16.14 -9.46
N VAL A 201 23.57 15.21 -10.30
CA VAL A 201 24.20 14.83 -11.55
C VAL A 201 23.22 14.94 -12.70
N ILE A 202 23.66 15.48 -13.82
CA ILE A 202 22.81 15.71 -14.99
C ILE A 202 23.03 14.55 -15.96
N TYR A 203 21.93 13.92 -16.37
CA TYR A 203 21.94 12.95 -17.44
C TYR A 203 21.60 13.63 -18.78
N SER A 204 22.53 13.57 -19.73
CA SER A 204 22.34 14.10 -21.08
C SER A 204 23.20 13.32 -22.07
N ASN A 205 22.66 13.01 -23.26
CA ASN A 205 23.39 12.33 -24.33
C ASN A 205 24.13 11.06 -23.87
N ASN A 206 23.47 10.20 -23.12
CA ASN A 206 24.01 8.94 -22.56
C ASN A 206 25.24 9.14 -21.64
N LYS A 207 25.38 10.32 -21.04
CA LYS A 207 26.45 10.65 -20.11
C LYS A 207 25.91 11.30 -18.86
N ILE A 208 26.60 11.06 -17.75
CA ILE A 208 26.34 11.74 -16.48
C ILE A 208 27.45 12.76 -16.22
N SER A 209 27.05 13.96 -15.82
CA SER A 209 27.96 15.04 -15.46
C SER A 209 27.44 15.82 -14.24
N PRO A 210 28.24 16.12 -13.22
CA PRO A 210 29.59 15.61 -13.00
C PRO A 210 29.61 14.08 -12.78
N LYS A 211 30.72 13.44 -12.96
CA LYS A 211 30.86 11.99 -12.70
C LYS A 211 30.52 11.70 -11.23
N PRO A 212 29.71 10.67 -10.92
CA PRO A 212 29.51 10.23 -9.54
C PRO A 212 30.84 9.74 -8.94
N PRO A 213 30.98 9.74 -7.63
CA PRO A 213 32.15 9.15 -6.98
C PRO A 213 32.26 7.66 -7.36
N ARG A 214 33.47 7.17 -7.57
CA ARG A 214 33.73 5.75 -7.75
C ARG A 214 33.87 5.10 -6.37
N LYS A 215 32.74 4.79 -5.75
CA LYS A 215 32.67 4.06 -4.50
C LYS A 215 31.56 3.04 -4.64
N GLU A 216 31.72 1.90 -4.02
CA GLU A 216 30.71 0.82 -4.00
C GLU A 216 29.42 1.21 -3.27
N GLU A 217 29.39 2.37 -2.61
CA GLU A 217 28.35 2.82 -1.72
C GLU A 217 27.63 4.06 -2.27
N VAL A 218 27.26 4.06 -3.54
CA VAL A 218 26.54 5.19 -4.15
C VAL A 218 25.17 4.78 -4.61
N LEU A 219 24.16 5.51 -4.17
CA LEU A 219 22.78 5.42 -4.70
C LEU A 219 22.60 6.42 -5.84
N LEU A 220 22.42 5.93 -7.06
CA LEU A 220 22.04 6.73 -8.21
C LEU A 220 20.52 6.78 -8.33
N ILE A 221 19.91 7.85 -7.83
CA ILE A 221 18.46 8.01 -7.78
C ILE A 221 17.96 8.67 -9.05
N ASN A 222 17.11 7.98 -9.79
CA ASN A 222 16.45 8.53 -10.96
C ASN A 222 15.29 9.44 -10.55
N ALA A 223 15.49 10.74 -10.57
CA ALA A 223 14.49 11.71 -10.13
C ALA A 223 13.59 12.27 -11.25
N GLY A 224 13.91 12.01 -12.51
CA GLY A 224 13.34 12.87 -13.54
C GLY A 224 12.62 12.22 -14.72
N THR A 225 12.56 10.91 -14.85
CA THR A 225 11.98 10.33 -16.06
C THR A 225 11.22 9.04 -15.80
N ASN A 226 9.94 9.03 -16.16
CA ASN A 226 9.14 7.82 -16.35
C ASN A 226 9.53 7.09 -17.65
N ASN A 227 10.59 7.53 -18.35
CA ASN A 227 10.92 7.02 -19.65
C ASN A 227 11.82 5.80 -19.56
N PHE A 228 11.20 4.67 -19.72
CA PHE A 228 11.76 3.33 -19.61
C PHE A 228 12.82 2.98 -20.66
N SER A 229 12.74 3.58 -21.84
CA SER A 229 13.72 3.39 -22.93
C SER A 229 15.18 3.70 -22.51
N LYS A 230 15.33 4.29 -21.32
CA LYS A 230 16.63 4.67 -20.75
C LYS A 230 17.18 3.68 -19.71
N LEU A 231 16.49 2.58 -19.40
CA LEU A 231 16.99 1.64 -18.39
C LEU A 231 18.33 1.01 -18.80
N SER A 232 18.47 0.62 -20.06
CA SER A 232 19.75 0.11 -20.59
C SER A 232 20.91 1.10 -20.40
N GLN A 233 20.60 2.38 -20.48
CA GLN A 233 21.56 3.47 -20.27
C GLN A 233 21.92 3.62 -18.79
N TYR A 234 20.93 3.49 -17.88
CA TYR A 234 21.21 3.49 -16.45
C TYR A 234 22.02 2.26 -16.01
N LYS A 235 21.76 1.08 -16.61
CA LYS A 235 22.57 -0.12 -16.41
C LYS A 235 24.03 0.09 -16.77
N ALA A 236 24.29 0.67 -17.95
CA ALA A 236 25.65 0.99 -18.38
C ALA A 236 26.35 1.98 -17.42
N ILE A 237 25.59 2.89 -16.82
CA ILE A 237 26.09 3.84 -15.83
C ILE A 237 26.41 3.13 -14.51
N ALA A 238 25.53 2.27 -14.00
CA ALA A 238 25.76 1.53 -12.76
C ALA A 238 26.99 0.63 -12.86
N ARG A 239 27.13 -0.12 -13.96
CA ARG A 239 28.35 -0.92 -14.24
C ARG A 239 29.61 -0.06 -14.23
N LYS A 240 29.55 1.11 -14.88
CA LYS A 240 30.71 2.00 -14.99
C LYS A 240 31.15 2.59 -13.65
N TYR A 241 30.20 2.84 -12.74
CA TYR A 241 30.46 3.51 -11.46
C TYR A 241 30.32 2.59 -10.26
N ASP A 242 30.05 1.31 -10.50
CA ASP A 242 29.86 0.29 -9.45
C ASP A 242 28.86 0.74 -8.36
N SER A 243 27.70 1.24 -8.81
CA SER A 243 26.72 1.94 -7.98
C SER A 243 25.39 1.21 -8.00
N TYR A 244 24.58 1.41 -6.94
CA TYR A 244 23.19 1.02 -6.96
C TYR A 244 22.35 2.02 -7.75
N ILE A 245 21.42 1.54 -8.56
CA ILE A 245 20.42 2.36 -9.22
C ILE A 245 19.10 2.25 -8.44
N VAL A 246 18.57 3.39 -8.03
CA VAL A 246 17.22 3.48 -7.49
C VAL A 246 16.29 3.84 -8.64
N GLY A 247 15.40 2.92 -8.96
CA GLY A 247 14.40 3.10 -10.00
C GLY A 247 13.28 4.04 -9.62
N ASP A 248 12.44 4.32 -10.61
CA ASP A 248 11.19 5.04 -10.43
C ASP A 248 10.11 4.12 -9.85
N LEU A 249 9.05 4.72 -9.28
CA LEU A 249 7.88 4.02 -8.75
C LEU A 249 7.14 3.18 -9.79
N GLU A 250 7.27 3.50 -11.09
CA GLU A 250 6.64 2.78 -12.20
C GLU A 250 7.57 1.77 -12.90
N TRP A 251 8.82 1.65 -12.45
CA TRP A 251 9.82 0.81 -13.12
C TRP A 251 9.50 -0.68 -13.12
N TYR A 252 8.80 -1.15 -12.12
CA TYR A 252 8.53 -2.57 -11.97
C TYR A 252 7.81 -3.20 -13.19
N GLN A 253 6.76 -2.57 -13.68
CA GLN A 253 5.97 -3.11 -14.81
C GLN A 253 6.83 -3.36 -16.05
N ASN A 254 7.93 -2.67 -16.13
CA ASN A 254 8.83 -2.68 -17.25
C ASN A 254 10.10 -3.52 -16.96
N VAL A 255 10.51 -3.68 -15.71
CA VAL A 255 11.65 -4.53 -15.32
C VAL A 255 11.34 -5.99 -15.61
N MET A 256 10.10 -6.44 -15.38
CA MET A 256 9.67 -7.82 -15.66
C MET A 256 9.62 -8.18 -17.15
N SER A 257 9.66 -7.21 -18.06
CA SER A 257 9.68 -7.45 -19.50
C SER A 257 11.10 -7.57 -20.09
N ILE A 258 12.15 -7.56 -19.26
CA ILE A 258 13.54 -7.57 -19.72
C ILE A 258 14.16 -8.94 -19.47
N ASP A 259 14.32 -9.73 -20.53
CA ASP A 259 14.90 -11.07 -20.50
C ASP A 259 16.39 -11.13 -20.09
N GLU A 260 17.06 -10.00 -19.93
CA GLU A 260 18.46 -9.88 -19.57
C GLU A 260 18.68 -8.87 -18.44
N VAL A 261 18.31 -9.24 -17.22
CA VAL A 261 18.69 -8.43 -16.05
C VAL A 261 19.89 -9.05 -15.37
N ASP A 262 21.08 -8.71 -15.82
CA ASP A 262 22.35 -9.23 -15.30
C ASP A 262 22.88 -8.46 -14.07
N GLU A 263 22.03 -7.74 -13.28
CA GLU A 263 22.57 -6.81 -12.30
C GLU A 263 21.89 -6.79 -10.94
N LYS A 264 22.61 -7.29 -9.96
CA LYS A 264 22.30 -7.33 -8.52
C LYS A 264 22.14 -5.95 -7.83
N ARG A 265 22.11 -4.83 -8.59
CA ARG A 265 22.21 -3.48 -8.02
C ARG A 265 21.07 -2.55 -8.44
N ILE A 266 19.96 -3.09 -8.89
CA ILE A 266 18.78 -2.27 -9.19
C ILE A 266 17.80 -2.37 -8.01
N ILE A 267 17.55 -1.23 -7.38
CA ILE A 267 16.58 -1.06 -6.31
C ILE A 267 15.35 -0.38 -6.91
N TYR A 268 14.18 -0.94 -6.69
CA TYR A 268 12.94 -0.32 -7.13
C TYR A 268 11.86 -0.42 -6.06
N PRO A 269 11.09 0.66 -5.87
CA PRO A 269 9.94 0.63 -5.01
C PRO A 269 8.81 -0.15 -5.68
N GLN A 270 8.17 -0.99 -4.93
CA GLN A 270 7.08 -1.81 -5.38
C GLN A 270 5.80 -1.41 -4.65
N ILE A 271 4.75 -1.17 -5.42
CA ILE A 271 3.44 -0.77 -4.92
C ILE A 271 2.36 -1.56 -5.66
N ASN A 272 1.40 -2.09 -4.92
CA ASN A 272 0.26 -2.85 -5.44
C ASN A 272 0.65 -4.07 -6.29
N MET A 273 1.57 -4.86 -5.80
CA MET A 273 2.04 -6.03 -6.51
C MET A 273 1.92 -7.31 -5.70
N ILE A 274 1.49 -8.34 -6.38
CA ILE A 274 1.43 -9.69 -5.82
C ILE A 274 2.87 -10.17 -5.64
N TYR A 275 3.25 -10.38 -4.38
CA TYR A 275 4.53 -10.97 -4.02
C TYR A 275 4.32 -12.46 -3.96
N GLY A 276 5.10 -13.20 -4.66
CA GLY A 276 5.28 -14.62 -4.54
C GLY A 276 4.27 -15.44 -3.72
N LEU A 277 4.52 -16.69 -3.63
CA LEU A 277 3.64 -17.65 -2.99
C LEU A 277 3.93 -17.73 -1.47
N ASP A 278 3.70 -16.67 -0.70
CA ASP A 278 3.63 -16.84 0.74
C ASP A 278 2.31 -17.50 1.14
N SER A 279 2.30 -18.17 2.29
CA SER A 279 1.16 -18.95 2.76
C SER A 279 -0.12 -18.11 2.93
N LEU A 280 0.01 -16.82 3.20
CA LEU A 280 -1.13 -15.90 3.37
C LEU A 280 -1.73 -15.53 2.01
N THR A 281 -0.90 -15.25 1.01
CA THR A 281 -1.30 -14.98 -0.37
C THR A 281 -1.93 -16.22 -1.01
N GLU A 282 -1.36 -17.40 -0.80
CA GLU A 282 -1.95 -18.66 -1.26
C GLU A 282 -3.31 -18.92 -0.62
N SER A 283 -3.43 -18.74 0.70
CA SER A 283 -4.68 -18.91 1.41
C SER A 283 -5.77 -17.93 0.93
N PHE A 284 -5.41 -16.67 0.68
CA PHE A 284 -6.32 -15.68 0.13
C PHE A 284 -6.76 -16.06 -1.29
N THR A 285 -5.82 -16.41 -2.15
CA THR A 285 -6.09 -16.80 -3.55
C THR A 285 -7.05 -17.99 -3.60
N LYS A 286 -6.80 -19.03 -2.79
CA LYS A 286 -7.68 -20.19 -2.71
C LYS A 286 -9.10 -19.80 -2.28
N GLU A 287 -9.23 -19.03 -1.19
CA GLU A 287 -10.54 -18.59 -0.67
C GLU A 287 -11.29 -17.73 -1.71
N PHE A 288 -10.55 -16.89 -2.46
CA PHE A 288 -11.13 -16.08 -3.52
C PHE A 288 -11.63 -16.95 -4.68
N VAL A 289 -10.83 -17.92 -5.17
CA VAL A 289 -11.22 -18.84 -6.24
C VAL A 289 -12.41 -19.69 -5.81
N ASP A 290 -12.41 -20.23 -4.59
CA ASP A 290 -13.51 -21.04 -4.06
C ASP A 290 -14.84 -20.24 -3.99
N SER A 291 -14.77 -18.92 -3.75
CA SER A 291 -15.95 -18.06 -3.60
C SER A 291 -16.41 -17.40 -4.89
N SER A 292 -15.51 -17.11 -5.85
CA SER A 292 -15.81 -16.34 -7.06
C SER A 292 -15.70 -17.14 -8.35
N LEU A 293 -15.11 -18.35 -8.32
CA LEU A 293 -14.77 -19.18 -9.47
C LEU A 293 -13.89 -18.48 -10.51
N ALA A 294 -13.09 -17.51 -10.05
CA ALA A 294 -12.17 -16.74 -10.87
C ALA A 294 -10.89 -16.44 -10.10
N GLU A 295 -9.79 -16.18 -10.80
CA GLU A 295 -8.54 -15.73 -10.18
C GLU A 295 -8.67 -14.29 -9.65
N PRO A 296 -8.10 -14.00 -8.47
CA PRO A 296 -8.14 -12.66 -7.91
C PRO A 296 -7.32 -11.68 -8.74
N SER A 297 -7.94 -10.58 -9.16
CA SER A 297 -7.18 -9.46 -9.73
C SER A 297 -6.45 -8.66 -8.63
N LYS A 298 -5.54 -7.77 -9.03
CA LYS A 298 -4.88 -6.86 -8.09
C LYS A 298 -5.86 -6.08 -7.20
N PHE A 299 -7.06 -5.81 -7.71
CA PHE A 299 -8.07 -5.05 -6.96
C PHE A 299 -8.66 -5.85 -5.80
N ALA A 300 -8.75 -7.17 -5.93
CA ALA A 300 -9.17 -8.04 -4.85
C ALA A 300 -8.17 -8.00 -3.68
N PHE A 301 -6.88 -8.09 -3.98
CA PHE A 301 -5.82 -7.95 -2.97
C PHE A 301 -5.84 -6.58 -2.30
N ILE A 302 -6.02 -5.49 -3.08
CA ILE A 302 -6.14 -4.13 -2.54
C ILE A 302 -7.31 -4.04 -1.56
N GLY A 303 -8.47 -4.56 -1.93
CA GLY A 303 -9.67 -4.56 -1.08
C GLY A 303 -9.44 -5.31 0.22
N TYR A 304 -8.81 -6.48 0.15
CA TYR A 304 -8.43 -7.25 1.32
C TYR A 304 -7.48 -6.47 2.24
N ASP A 305 -6.36 -5.96 1.71
CA ASP A 305 -5.34 -5.27 2.51
C ASP A 305 -5.92 -4.05 3.22
N GLN A 306 -6.69 -3.22 2.50
CA GLN A 306 -7.27 -2.01 3.05
C GLN A 306 -8.25 -2.32 4.19
N LEU A 307 -9.15 -3.25 3.98
CA LEU A 307 -10.18 -3.57 4.98
C LEU A 307 -9.62 -4.39 6.15
N ASN A 308 -8.63 -5.25 5.90
CA ASN A 308 -7.94 -5.94 6.97
C ASN A 308 -7.24 -4.92 7.89
N TYR A 309 -6.52 -3.95 7.32
CA TYR A 309 -5.88 -2.88 8.10
C TYR A 309 -6.88 -2.06 8.91
N ILE A 310 -7.96 -1.59 8.30
CA ILE A 310 -9.00 -0.81 8.96
C ILE A 310 -9.67 -1.61 10.07
N GLY A 311 -10.05 -2.85 9.81
CA GLY A 311 -10.73 -3.70 10.79
C GLY A 311 -9.86 -4.08 11.98
N LEU A 312 -8.57 -4.36 11.77
CA LEU A 312 -7.63 -4.60 12.86
C LEU A 312 -7.45 -3.36 13.77
N ASN A 313 -7.36 -2.16 13.16
CA ASN A 313 -7.28 -0.92 13.94
C ASN A 313 -8.58 -0.66 14.72
N PHE A 314 -9.74 -0.92 14.12
CA PHE A 314 -11.01 -0.80 14.82
C PHE A 314 -11.12 -1.81 15.98
N LEU A 315 -10.72 -3.06 15.80
CA LEU A 315 -10.68 -4.05 16.87
C LEU A 315 -9.80 -3.61 18.04
N ALA A 316 -8.68 -2.96 17.74
CA ALA A 316 -7.73 -2.51 18.76
C ALA A 316 -8.17 -1.22 19.48
N LEU A 317 -8.83 -0.28 18.80
CA LEU A 317 -9.01 1.09 19.25
C LEU A 317 -10.49 1.55 19.29
N GLY A 318 -11.43 0.73 18.78
CA GLY A 318 -12.85 1.10 18.69
C GLY A 318 -13.09 2.22 17.67
N HIS A 319 -14.14 3.03 17.91
CA HIS A 319 -14.57 4.07 16.97
C HIS A 319 -13.53 5.19 16.76
N ASP A 320 -12.63 5.40 17.70
CA ASP A 320 -11.60 6.46 17.62
C ASP A 320 -10.35 6.04 16.83
N PHE A 321 -10.34 4.86 16.20
CA PHE A 321 -9.16 4.27 15.56
C PHE A 321 -8.48 5.18 14.53
N TYR A 322 -9.24 5.97 13.77
CA TYR A 322 -8.71 6.83 12.73
C TYR A 322 -8.05 8.12 13.24
N HIS A 323 -8.20 8.43 14.53
CA HIS A 323 -7.43 9.48 15.18
C HIS A 323 -6.05 8.99 15.66
N HIS A 324 -5.85 7.68 15.74
CA HIS A 324 -4.72 7.03 16.40
C HIS A 324 -4.07 5.93 15.54
N PHE A 325 -3.95 6.15 14.23
CA PHE A 325 -3.26 5.18 13.37
C PHE A 325 -1.86 4.86 13.91
N PRO A 326 -1.47 3.59 14.01
CA PRO A 326 -0.15 3.20 14.47
C PRO A 326 0.95 3.74 13.55
N LYS A 327 2.08 4.15 14.16
CA LYS A 327 3.23 4.68 13.42
C LYS A 327 4.05 3.61 12.71
N GLY A 328 3.80 2.34 12.98
CA GLY A 328 4.51 1.21 12.40
C GLY A 328 4.00 0.85 11.00
N GLU A 329 4.80 0.07 10.31
CA GLU A 329 4.43 -0.53 9.03
C GLU A 329 3.60 -1.80 9.25
N HIS A 330 2.53 -1.95 8.50
CA HIS A 330 1.71 -3.16 8.42
C HIS A 330 1.94 -3.84 7.08
N THR A 331 2.34 -5.09 7.11
CA THR A 331 2.55 -5.88 5.89
C THR A 331 1.23 -6.49 5.43
N GLY A 332 0.72 -6.06 4.29
CA GLY A 332 -0.41 -6.67 3.61
C GLY A 332 0.01 -7.73 2.60
N LEU A 333 -0.95 -8.24 1.82
CA LEU A 333 -0.68 -9.21 0.76
C LEU A 333 0.15 -8.61 -0.38
N ILE A 334 -0.22 -7.41 -0.82
CA ILE A 334 0.45 -6.72 -1.95
C ILE A 334 1.00 -5.35 -1.59
N ASN A 335 0.68 -4.83 -0.41
CA ASN A 335 1.13 -3.51 0.03
C ASN A 335 1.72 -3.57 1.43
N ASN A 336 2.73 -2.76 1.65
CA ASN A 336 3.03 -2.29 2.97
C ASN A 336 2.18 -1.04 3.25
N ILE A 337 1.57 -1.00 4.42
CA ILE A 337 0.72 0.12 4.84
C ILE A 337 1.42 0.85 5.99
N GLN A 338 1.83 2.07 5.72
CA GLN A 338 2.41 2.98 6.70
C GLN A 338 1.66 4.30 6.62
N ILE A 339 0.79 4.54 7.59
CA ILE A 339 -0.06 5.71 7.57
C ILE A 339 0.67 6.92 8.13
N THR A 340 0.74 7.96 7.33
CA THR A 340 1.35 9.25 7.70
C THR A 340 0.31 10.35 7.66
N LYS A 341 0.33 11.24 8.65
CA LYS A 341 -0.56 12.39 8.71
C LYS A 341 -0.12 13.44 7.70
N ALA A 342 -1.00 13.78 6.77
CA ALA A 342 -0.77 14.80 5.75
C ALA A 342 -1.20 16.19 6.23
N THR A 343 -2.40 16.29 6.81
CA THR A 343 -2.97 17.47 7.46
C THR A 343 -3.69 17.04 8.74
N ASP A 344 -4.37 17.93 9.42
CA ASP A 344 -5.06 17.59 10.67
C ASP A 344 -6.13 16.48 10.49
N ASN A 345 -6.81 16.47 9.36
CA ASN A 345 -7.88 15.52 9.07
C ASN A 345 -7.55 14.59 7.89
N GLN A 346 -6.33 14.61 7.37
CA GLN A 346 -5.97 13.81 6.20
C GLN A 346 -4.78 12.91 6.49
N TRP A 347 -4.94 11.66 6.09
CA TRP A 347 -3.95 10.61 6.21
C TRP A 347 -3.63 10.05 4.83
N VAL A 348 -2.39 9.63 4.64
CA VAL A 348 -1.91 9.00 3.40
C VAL A 348 -1.09 7.76 3.72
N ASN A 349 -1.19 6.75 2.88
CA ASN A 349 -0.31 5.60 2.95
C ASN A 349 1.01 5.91 2.22
N THR A 350 2.10 5.91 2.96
CA THR A 350 3.46 6.08 2.43
C THR A 350 4.24 4.76 2.38
N GLY A 351 3.63 3.66 2.84
CA GLY A 351 4.25 2.33 2.85
C GLY A 351 4.51 1.83 1.44
N MET A 352 5.66 1.20 1.28
CA MET A 352 6.08 0.53 0.04
C MET A 352 7.08 -0.56 0.37
N ARG A 353 7.29 -1.50 -0.54
CA ARG A 353 8.38 -2.46 -0.43
C ARG A 353 9.53 -2.05 -1.33
N LEU A 354 10.75 -2.09 -0.81
CA LEU A 354 11.94 -1.97 -1.63
C LEU A 354 12.39 -3.36 -2.05
N ASN A 355 12.45 -3.57 -3.35
CA ASN A 355 13.01 -4.77 -3.92
C ASN A 355 14.35 -4.46 -4.57
N GLN A 356 15.25 -5.41 -4.42
CA GLN A 356 16.50 -5.47 -5.15
C GLN A 356 16.38 -6.63 -6.12
N LEU A 357 16.74 -6.41 -7.38
CA LEU A 357 16.84 -7.49 -8.33
C LEU A 357 18.03 -8.38 -7.92
N GLU A 358 17.72 -9.54 -7.40
CA GLU A 358 18.66 -10.61 -7.18
C GLU A 358 18.40 -11.68 -8.24
N PHE A 359 19.43 -12.16 -8.88
CA PHE A 359 19.34 -13.33 -9.75
C PHE A 359 18.97 -14.53 -8.87
N ILE A 360 17.82 -15.13 -9.13
CA ILE A 360 17.58 -16.51 -8.76
C ILE A 360 18.39 -17.32 -9.77
N GLU A 361 19.58 -17.81 -9.41
CA GLU A 361 20.19 -18.92 -10.10
C GLU A 361 19.19 -20.07 -10.01
N VAL A 362 18.49 -20.33 -11.11
CA VAL A 362 17.81 -21.61 -11.31
C VAL A 362 18.96 -22.60 -11.51
N ARG A 363 19.40 -23.21 -10.42
CA ARG A 363 20.21 -24.41 -10.53
C ARG A 363 19.32 -25.44 -11.20
N GLU A 364 19.62 -25.82 -12.42
CA GLU A 364 19.13 -27.07 -12.99
C GLU A 364 19.44 -28.14 -11.96
N ILE A 365 18.41 -28.76 -11.42
CA ILE A 365 18.54 -29.99 -10.65
C ILE A 365 18.93 -31.01 -11.73
N GLU A 366 20.23 -31.23 -11.91
CA GLU A 366 20.71 -32.39 -12.65
C GLU A 366 20.10 -33.60 -11.95
N ASN A 367 19.20 -34.27 -12.67
CA ASN A 367 18.62 -35.52 -12.23
C ASN A 367 19.76 -36.53 -12.06
N GLU A 368 20.12 -36.88 -10.85
CA GLU A 368 21.04 -37.96 -10.47
C GLU A 368 20.47 -39.37 -10.81
N GLU A 369 19.61 -39.51 -11.79
CA GLU A 369 18.99 -40.78 -12.16
C GLU A 369 19.70 -41.58 -13.26
N ASN A 370 20.92 -41.20 -13.69
CA ASN A 370 21.62 -41.94 -14.75
C ASN A 370 23.02 -42.46 -14.39
N SER A 371 23.32 -42.81 -13.14
CA SER A 371 24.62 -43.38 -12.79
C SER A 371 24.61 -44.84 -12.28
N GLU A 372 23.52 -45.60 -12.45
CA GLU A 372 23.47 -47.00 -12.03
C GLU A 372 23.23 -48.02 -13.15
N GLN A 373 23.45 -47.72 -14.44
CA GLN A 373 23.29 -48.72 -15.52
C GLN A 373 24.57 -49.05 -16.30
N ASP A 374 25.75 -48.74 -15.82
CA ASP A 374 26.99 -49.23 -16.46
C ASP A 374 27.92 -49.98 -15.48
N LYS A 375 27.37 -50.95 -14.74
CA LYS A 375 28.18 -52.01 -14.10
C LYS A 375 27.35 -53.30 -14.07
N ASN A 376 27.33 -54.00 -15.20
CA ASN A 376 27.27 -55.48 -15.27
C ASN A 376 27.72 -55.93 -16.66
#